data_debc8b4f617e8eb35afff05f279bc195
#
_entry.id   debc8b4f617e8eb35afff05f279bc195
#
_cell.length_a   1.000
_cell.length_b   1.000
_cell.length_c   1.000
_cell.angle_alpha   90.00
_cell.angle_beta   90.00
_cell.angle_gamma   90.00
#
_symmetry.space_group_name_H-M   'P 1'
#
loop_
_entity.id
_entity.type
_entity.pdbx_description
1 polymer ?
#
loop_
_entity_poly.entity_id
_entity_poly.type
_entity_poly.pdbx_seq_one_letter_code
_entity_poly.pdbx_strand_id
1 'polypeptide(L)' 'MAIVEFLGPIGREPIEVDIANLSELKEYFKDDLEIQKWLENSAIAVNDKMVSDLNIPLLAQDKISLLPPVCGG' A
#
# COMPACT_ATOMS: atom_id res chain seq x y z
N MET A 1 -6.33 2.15 -13.07
CA MET A 1 -5.20 2.39 -12.15
C MET A 1 -5.70 2.35 -10.72
N ALA A 2 -4.91 1.77 -9.84
CA ALA A 2 -5.22 1.77 -8.42
C ALA A 2 -4.64 3.01 -7.76
N ILE A 3 -5.19 3.39 -6.61
CA ILE A 3 -4.70 4.53 -5.84
C ILE A 3 -4.08 4.01 -4.57
N VAL A 4 -2.89 4.48 -4.24
CA VAL A 4 -2.21 4.13 -3.00
C VAL A 4 -2.28 5.32 -2.05
N GLU A 5 -2.87 5.11 -0.88
CA GLU A 5 -2.90 6.11 0.17
C GLU A 5 -1.90 5.76 1.25
N PHE A 6 -1.18 6.76 1.72
CA PHE A 6 -0.17 6.60 2.76
C PHE A 6 -0.70 7.25 4.02
N LEU A 7 -1.06 6.43 4.99
CA LEU A 7 -1.70 6.90 6.21
C LEU A 7 -0.69 7.08 7.36
N GLY A 8 -1.09 7.85 8.36
CA GLY A 8 -0.30 8.04 9.55
C GLY A 8 1.02 8.75 9.31
N PRO A 9 2.11 8.28 9.95
CA PRO A 9 3.39 8.98 9.89
C PRO A 9 4.11 8.90 8.55
N ILE A 10 3.59 8.16 7.57
CA ILE A 10 4.22 8.11 6.26
C ILE A 10 4.22 9.48 5.61
N GLY A 11 3.12 10.20 5.71
CA GLY A 11 3.06 11.59 5.32
C GLY A 11 3.22 11.91 3.85
N ARG A 12 2.89 10.97 2.98
CA ARG A 12 2.94 11.17 1.53
C ARG A 12 1.55 11.36 0.97
N GLU A 13 1.46 12.08 -0.13
CA GLU A 13 0.20 12.25 -0.83
C GLU A 13 -0.18 10.97 -1.57
N PRO A 14 -1.49 10.71 -1.76
CA PRO A 14 -1.91 9.55 -2.54
C PRO A 14 -1.38 9.61 -3.96
N ILE A 15 -1.03 8.44 -4.51
CA ILE A 15 -0.56 8.34 -5.88
C ILE A 15 -1.35 7.28 -6.62
N GLU A 16 -1.41 7.42 -7.93
CA GLU A 16 -2.00 6.39 -8.78
C GLU A 16 -0.89 5.46 -9.26
N VAL A 17 -1.19 4.16 -9.24
CA VAL A 17 -0.23 3.14 -9.66
C VAL A 17 -0.88 2.24 -10.70
N ASP A 18 -0.11 1.85 -11.71
CA ASP A 18 -0.59 1.00 -12.77
C ASP A 18 -0.16 -0.44 -12.51
N ILE A 19 -0.86 -1.07 -11.58
CA ILE A 19 -0.61 -2.47 -11.24
C ILE A 19 -1.91 -3.25 -11.32
N ALA A 20 -1.82 -4.52 -11.68
CA ALA A 20 -2.99 -5.39 -11.82
C ALA A 20 -3.19 -6.30 -10.61
N ASN A 21 -2.21 -6.40 -9.74
CA ASN A 21 -2.27 -7.26 -8.57
C ASN A 21 -1.52 -6.59 -7.43
N LEU A 22 -2.02 -6.75 -6.21
CA LEU A 22 -1.41 -6.13 -5.05
C LEU A 22 0.04 -6.57 -4.84
N SER A 23 0.37 -7.80 -5.22
CA SER A 23 1.75 -8.28 -5.10
C SER A 23 2.74 -7.48 -5.94
N GLU A 24 2.27 -6.76 -6.95
CA GLU A 24 3.14 -5.93 -7.78
C GLU A 24 3.54 -4.64 -7.09
N LEU A 25 2.94 -4.33 -5.95
CA LEU A 25 3.22 -3.09 -5.24
C LEU A 25 4.69 -3.01 -4.79
N LYS A 26 5.24 -4.11 -4.32
CA LYS A 26 6.64 -4.16 -3.92
C LYS A 26 7.57 -3.90 -5.11
N GLU A 27 7.22 -4.46 -6.25
CA GLU A 27 8.00 -4.26 -7.46
C GLU A 27 7.91 -2.82 -7.94
N TYR A 28 6.74 -2.23 -7.82
CA TYR A 28 6.52 -0.84 -8.20
C TYR A 28 7.42 0.11 -7.41
N PHE A 29 7.59 -0.16 -6.13
CA PHE A 29 8.38 0.69 -5.24
C PHE A 29 9.78 0.13 -4.95
N LYS A 30 10.28 -0.75 -5.79
CA LYS A 30 11.57 -1.41 -5.52
C LYS A 30 12.74 -0.45 -5.36
N ASP A 31 12.67 0.72 -6.01
CA ASP A 31 13.73 1.71 -5.93
C ASP A 31 13.48 2.76 -4.85
N ASP A 32 12.37 2.65 -4.13
CA ASP A 32 12.02 3.58 -3.07
C ASP A 32 12.19 2.89 -1.71
N LEU A 33 13.37 3.07 -1.14
CA LEU A 33 13.72 2.40 0.10
C LEU A 33 12.84 2.79 1.28
N GLU A 34 12.36 4.04 1.28
CA GLU A 34 11.47 4.50 2.35
C GLU A 34 10.13 3.76 2.29
N ILE A 35 9.56 3.66 1.11
CA ILE A 35 8.29 2.95 0.95
C ILE A 35 8.47 1.45 1.20
N GLN A 36 9.61 0.88 0.82
CA GLN A 36 9.90 -0.53 1.10
C GLN A 36 9.82 -0.82 2.60
N LYS A 37 10.36 0.07 3.42
CA LYS A 37 10.30 -0.11 4.87
C LYS A 37 8.86 -0.09 5.37
N TRP A 38 8.06 0.84 4.86
CA TRP A 38 6.66 0.91 5.25
C TRP A 38 5.88 -0.30 4.78
N LEU A 39 6.16 -0.81 3.58
CA LEU A 39 5.51 -2.00 3.07
C LEU A 39 5.78 -3.23 3.94
N GLU A 40 6.98 -3.33 4.48
CA GLU A 40 7.34 -4.46 5.34
C GLU A 40 6.69 -4.37 6.72
N ASN A 41 6.45 -3.16 7.21
CA ASN A 41 6.01 -2.95 8.58
C ASN A 41 4.56 -2.49 8.70
N SER A 42 3.91 -2.22 7.59
CA SER A 42 2.55 -1.69 7.62
C SER A 42 1.53 -2.76 7.29
N ALA A 43 0.34 -2.62 7.85
CA ALA A 43 -0.80 -3.37 7.37
C ALA A 43 -1.27 -2.77 6.05
N ILE A 44 -1.91 -3.58 5.24
CA ILE A 44 -2.43 -3.14 3.95
C ILE A 44 -3.92 -3.38 3.92
N ALA A 45 -4.66 -2.38 3.49
CA ALA A 45 -6.10 -2.49 3.27
C ALA A 45 -6.41 -2.19 1.81
N VAL A 46 -7.37 -2.90 1.26
CA VAL A 46 -7.87 -2.65 -0.10
C VAL A 46 -9.34 -2.32 0.03
N ASN A 47 -9.72 -1.11 -0.39
CA ASN A 47 -11.09 -0.61 -0.29
C ASN A 47 -11.63 -0.73 1.15
N ASP A 48 -10.79 -0.32 2.11
CA ASP A 48 -11.11 -0.29 3.54
C ASP A 48 -11.22 -1.68 4.19
N LYS A 49 -10.77 -2.73 3.50
CA LYS A 49 -10.73 -4.08 4.07
C LYS A 49 -9.30 -4.51 4.27
N MET A 50 -8.97 -4.90 5.48
CA MET A 50 -7.64 -5.40 5.79
C MET A 50 -7.39 -6.69 5.04
N VAL A 51 -6.21 -6.80 4.46
CA VAL A 51 -5.80 -8.01 3.72
C VAL A 51 -4.51 -8.56 4.30
N SER A 52 -4.41 -9.87 4.35
CA SER A 52 -3.19 -10.53 4.82
C SER A 52 -2.42 -11.18 3.69
N ASP A 53 -3.01 -11.28 2.51
CA ASP A 53 -2.39 -11.89 1.34
C ASP A 53 -2.20 -10.83 0.28
N LEU A 54 -1.04 -10.83 -0.35
CA LEU A 54 -0.75 -9.88 -1.42
C LEU A 54 -1.18 -10.36 -2.80
N ASN A 55 -1.58 -11.61 -2.92
CA ASN A 55 -2.06 -12.13 -4.19
C ASN A 55 -3.53 -11.77 -4.39
N ILE A 56 -3.78 -10.48 -4.59
CA ILE A 56 -5.12 -9.94 -4.73
C ILE A 56 -5.20 -9.17 -6.05
N PRO A 57 -6.04 -9.60 -6.98
CA PRO A 57 -6.21 -8.85 -8.21
C PRO A 57 -6.85 -7.50 -7.94
N LEU A 58 -6.35 -6.48 -8.60
CA LEU A 58 -6.82 -5.12 -8.44
C LEU A 58 -7.61 -4.70 -9.67
N LEU A 59 -8.71 -4.01 -9.43
CA LEU A 59 -9.51 -3.41 -10.48
C LEU A 59 -9.17 -1.93 -10.59
N ALA A 60 -9.62 -1.30 -11.67
CA ALA A 60 -9.47 0.14 -11.80
C ALA A 60 -10.16 0.84 -10.63
N GLN A 61 -9.52 1.85 -10.10
CA GLN A 61 -10.05 2.67 -8.99
C GLN A 61 -10.05 1.97 -7.62
N ASP A 62 -9.43 0.81 -7.49
CA ASP A 62 -9.25 0.21 -6.17
C ASP A 62 -8.31 1.09 -5.34
N LYS A 63 -8.64 1.24 -4.07
CA LYS A 63 -7.85 2.04 -3.15
C LYS A 63 -7.04 1.13 -2.24
N ILE A 64 -5.73 1.32 -2.26
CA ILE A 64 -4.82 0.58 -1.40
C ILE A 64 -4.38 1.54 -0.29
N SER A 65 -4.55 1.14 0.95
CA SER A 65 -4.14 1.97 2.08
C SER A 65 -3.02 1.28 2.85
N LEU A 66 -1.94 2.01 3.07
CA LEU A 66 -0.85 1.56 3.92
C LEU A 66 -1.05 2.11 5.32
N LEU A 67 -1.16 1.20 6.28
CA LEU A 67 -1.46 1.51 7.67
C LEU A 67 -0.26 1.12 8.52
N PRO A 68 0.69 2.06 8.74
CA PRO A 68 1.84 1.73 9.55
C PRO A 68 1.43 1.46 11.00
N PRO A 69 2.19 0.63 11.71
CA PRO A 69 1.85 0.34 13.09
C PRO A 69 1.95 1.61 13.91
N VAL A 70 0.84 2.00 14.52
CA VAL A 70 0.87 3.06 15.50
C VAL A 70 1.21 2.39 16.81
N CYS A 71 2.46 2.42 17.11
CA CYS A 71 2.89 1.95 18.39
C CYS A 71 2.39 2.95 19.42
N GLY A 72 1.33 2.61 20.10
CA GLY A 72 0.75 3.48 21.11
C GLY A 72 1.61 3.56 22.34
N GLY A 73 2.84 3.68 22.15
CA GLY A 73 3.76 3.79 23.26
C GLY A 73 4.67 2.65 23.30
#